data_55e35996d8b6225c88968fd68e8de099
#
_entry.id   55e35996d8b6225c88968fd68e8de099
#
_cell.length_a   1.000
_cell.length_b   1.000
_cell.length_c   1.000
_cell.angle_alpha   90.00
_cell.angle_beta   90.00
_cell.angle_gamma   90.00
#
_symmetry.space_group_name_H-M   'P 1'
#
loop_
_entity.id
_entity.type
_entity.pdbx_description
1 polymer ?
#
loop_
_entity_poly.entity_id
_entity_poly.type
_entity_poly.pdbx_seq_one_letter_code
_entity_poly.pdbx_strand_id
1 'polypeptide(L)'
;MKVGAVVITMGNRPEELRALLDSVAKQDGDPVEVVVVGNGAPVPEVPEGVRTVELPENLGIPGGRNVGIEAFGPGGGDVDILLFLDDDGLLARTDTAELCRRAFADDDELGIISFRIADPDTGETQRRHVPRLRASDPMRSSRVTTFLGGANAVRTRVLGQVGGLPDAFFYAHEETDLAWRALDAGWMIDYRSDMVLNHPTTAPSRHAVYHRMVARNRVWLARRNLPALLVPVYLGVWMALTLLRRPSRPALKAWFGGFREGWATPCGPRRPMRWRTVWRLTRLGRPPVI
;
A
#
# COMPACT_ATOMS: atom_id res chain seq x y z
N MET A 1 -13.91 2.12 -17.95
CA MET A 1 -13.31 2.76 -16.76
C MET A 1 -11.92 3.24 -17.11
N LYS A 2 -11.63 4.51 -16.88
CA LYS A 2 -10.29 5.09 -17.09
C LYS A 2 -9.34 4.61 -16.00
N VAL A 3 -8.11 4.28 -16.38
CA VAL A 3 -7.07 3.80 -15.47
C VAL A 3 -5.90 4.76 -15.47
N GLY A 4 -5.48 5.19 -14.29
CA GLY A 4 -4.24 5.92 -14.07
C GLY A 4 -3.25 5.06 -13.28
N ALA A 5 -1.96 5.35 -13.39
CA ALA A 5 -0.91 4.75 -12.59
C ALA A 5 -0.08 5.83 -11.91
N VAL A 6 0.15 5.67 -10.61
CA VAL A 6 1.04 6.50 -9.81
C VAL A 6 2.29 5.70 -9.48
N VAL A 7 3.43 6.19 -9.92
CA VAL A 7 4.75 5.63 -9.63
C VAL A 7 5.53 6.66 -8.83
N ILE A 8 6.14 6.25 -7.72
CA ILE A 8 7.06 7.12 -6.96
C ILE A 8 8.48 6.61 -7.16
N THR A 9 9.43 7.50 -7.36
CA THR A 9 10.84 7.15 -7.53
C THR A 9 11.76 8.06 -6.72
N MET A 10 12.90 7.53 -6.34
CA MET A 10 14.03 8.29 -5.78
C MET A 10 15.10 8.62 -6.84
N GLY A 11 14.81 8.38 -8.12
CA GLY A 11 15.71 8.67 -9.24
C GLY A 11 16.92 7.75 -9.39
N ASN A 12 17.06 6.76 -8.54
CA ASN A 12 18.24 5.88 -8.45
C ASN A 12 18.10 4.53 -9.19
N ARG A 13 16.99 4.32 -9.90
CA ARG A 13 16.64 3.10 -10.64
C ARG A 13 16.06 3.44 -12.03
N PRO A 14 16.82 4.12 -12.89
CA PRO A 14 16.27 4.60 -14.16
C PRO A 14 15.91 3.46 -15.14
N GLU A 15 16.66 2.36 -15.12
CA GLU A 15 16.40 1.21 -16.01
C GLU A 15 15.16 0.44 -15.57
N GLU A 16 15.00 0.20 -14.28
CA GLU A 16 13.84 -0.48 -13.70
C GLU A 16 12.57 0.37 -13.91
N LEU A 17 12.65 1.69 -13.65
CA LEU A 17 11.56 2.61 -13.93
C LEU A 17 11.16 2.56 -15.40
N ARG A 18 12.13 2.57 -16.31
CA ARG A 18 11.87 2.47 -17.74
C ARG A 18 11.15 1.17 -18.11
N ALA A 19 11.63 0.04 -17.57
CA ALA A 19 11.02 -1.27 -17.78
C ALA A 19 9.57 -1.34 -17.25
N LEU A 20 9.32 -0.75 -16.07
CA LEU A 20 7.96 -0.61 -15.53
C LEU A 20 7.07 0.18 -16.50
N LEU A 21 7.49 1.38 -16.92
CA LEU A 21 6.73 2.24 -17.82
C LEU A 21 6.42 1.55 -19.15
N ASP A 22 7.40 0.82 -19.71
CA ASP A 22 7.20 0.01 -20.90
C ASP A 22 6.18 -1.11 -20.71
N SER A 23 6.11 -1.72 -19.51
CA SER A 23 5.11 -2.75 -19.18
C SER A 23 3.71 -2.16 -19.03
N VAL A 24 3.61 -0.93 -18.53
CA VAL A 24 2.34 -0.19 -18.42
C VAL A 24 1.87 0.25 -19.82
N ALA A 25 2.76 0.74 -20.66
CA ALA A 25 2.43 1.13 -22.04
C ALA A 25 1.93 -0.04 -22.92
N LYS A 26 2.32 -1.28 -22.57
CA LYS A 26 1.90 -2.52 -23.25
C LYS A 26 0.58 -3.09 -22.75
N GLN A 27 -0.13 -2.41 -21.87
CA GLN A 27 -1.41 -2.92 -21.37
C GLN A 27 -2.49 -2.91 -22.45
N ASP A 28 -3.26 -3.99 -22.52
CA ASP A 28 -4.36 -4.15 -23.45
C ASP A 28 -5.53 -3.20 -23.15
N GLY A 29 -6.27 -2.84 -24.18
CA GLY A 29 -7.45 -1.98 -24.09
C GLY A 29 -7.13 -0.49 -24.10
N ASP A 30 -7.93 0.31 -23.37
CA ASP A 30 -7.70 1.75 -23.27
C ASP A 30 -6.36 2.06 -22.58
N PRO A 31 -5.60 3.06 -23.06
CA PRO A 31 -4.32 3.43 -22.48
C PRO A 31 -4.41 3.72 -20.98
N VAL A 32 -3.35 3.35 -20.25
CA VAL A 32 -3.17 3.72 -18.84
C VAL A 32 -2.41 5.04 -18.79
N GLU A 33 -3.03 6.06 -18.22
CA GLU A 33 -2.37 7.34 -17.98
C GLU A 33 -1.35 7.20 -16.82
N VAL A 34 -0.14 7.76 -16.96
CA VAL A 34 0.91 7.60 -15.95
C VAL A 34 1.38 8.93 -15.39
N VAL A 35 1.55 8.97 -14.07
CA VAL A 35 2.24 10.04 -13.34
C VAL A 35 3.40 9.43 -12.57
N VAL A 36 4.61 9.94 -12.83
CA VAL A 36 5.83 9.60 -12.08
C VAL A 36 6.15 10.76 -11.14
N VAL A 37 6.27 10.45 -9.86
CA VAL A 37 6.63 11.44 -8.81
C VAL A 37 8.06 11.20 -8.36
N GLY A 38 8.95 12.15 -8.64
CA GLY A 38 10.30 12.22 -8.08
C GLY A 38 10.21 12.69 -6.62
N ASN A 39 10.36 11.76 -5.68
CA ASN A 39 10.10 12.00 -4.26
C ASN A 39 11.35 12.49 -3.53
N GLY A 40 11.65 13.77 -3.65
CA GLY A 40 12.88 14.40 -3.18
C GLY A 40 14.08 14.10 -4.09
N ALA A 41 13.83 13.80 -5.35
CA ALA A 41 14.84 13.53 -6.36
C ALA A 41 14.30 13.90 -7.75
N PRO A 42 15.16 14.20 -8.73
CA PRO A 42 14.77 14.38 -10.12
C PRO A 42 14.16 13.09 -10.68
N VAL A 43 13.18 13.24 -11.56
CA VAL A 43 12.64 12.11 -12.31
C VAL A 43 13.61 11.77 -13.45
N PRO A 44 14.06 10.49 -13.58
CA PRO A 44 14.82 10.06 -14.76
C PRO A 44 14.04 10.29 -16.05
N GLU A 45 14.74 10.22 -17.19
CA GLU A 45 14.10 10.32 -18.50
C GLU A 45 12.97 9.28 -18.64
N VAL A 46 11.78 9.76 -18.99
CA VAL A 46 10.57 8.95 -19.17
C VAL A 46 10.05 9.02 -20.61
N PRO A 47 9.26 8.04 -21.06
CA PRO A 47 8.64 8.08 -22.39
C PRO A 47 7.71 9.30 -22.57
N GLU A 48 7.54 9.72 -23.83
CA GLU A 48 6.57 10.76 -24.17
C GLU A 48 5.16 10.39 -23.70
N GLY A 49 4.41 11.38 -23.23
CA GLY A 49 3.06 11.18 -22.68
C GLY A 49 3.00 10.80 -21.20
N VAL A 50 4.11 10.43 -20.58
CA VAL A 50 4.20 10.23 -19.13
C VAL A 50 4.31 11.59 -18.43
N ARG A 51 3.38 11.88 -17.52
CA ARG A 51 3.45 13.10 -16.69
C ARG A 51 4.45 12.93 -15.54
N THR A 52 5.19 13.99 -15.22
CA THR A 52 6.15 13.99 -14.13
C THR A 52 5.86 15.10 -13.13
N VAL A 53 6.11 14.82 -11.85
CA VAL A 53 6.08 15.80 -10.75
C VAL A 53 7.35 15.61 -9.92
N GLU A 54 8.13 16.66 -9.74
CA GLU A 54 9.33 16.62 -8.92
C GLU A 54 9.10 17.33 -7.58
N LEU A 55 9.35 16.64 -6.49
CA LEU A 55 9.24 17.18 -5.15
C LEU A 55 10.60 17.64 -4.65
N PRO A 56 10.68 18.83 -4.02
CA PRO A 56 11.94 19.36 -3.50
C PRO A 56 12.50 18.54 -2.33
N GLU A 57 11.65 17.78 -1.66
CA GLU A 57 12.00 16.93 -0.53
C GLU A 57 11.25 15.59 -0.55
N ASN A 58 11.81 14.60 0.12
CA ASN A 58 11.16 13.29 0.26
C ASN A 58 10.01 13.35 1.27
N LEU A 59 8.79 13.23 0.79
CA LEU A 59 7.56 13.22 1.61
C LEU A 59 7.19 11.81 2.12
N GLY A 60 8.05 10.82 1.93
CA GLY A 60 7.75 9.42 2.20
C GLY A 60 6.81 8.80 1.17
N ILE A 61 6.51 7.52 1.35
CA ILE A 61 5.65 6.77 0.42
C ILE A 61 4.24 7.37 0.35
N PRO A 62 3.52 7.62 1.47
CA PRO A 62 2.18 8.16 1.40
C PRO A 62 2.13 9.58 0.82
N GLY A 63 3.07 10.45 1.18
CA GLY A 63 3.11 11.81 0.67
C GLY A 63 3.36 11.86 -0.84
N GLY A 64 4.36 11.13 -1.33
CA GLY A 64 4.63 11.02 -2.77
C GLY A 64 3.46 10.45 -3.55
N ARG A 65 2.79 9.40 -3.03
CA ARG A 65 1.59 8.84 -3.67
C ARG A 65 0.41 9.80 -3.67
N ASN A 66 0.19 10.55 -2.59
CA ASN A 66 -0.88 11.54 -2.55
C ASN A 66 -0.67 12.64 -3.59
N VAL A 67 0.56 13.11 -3.80
CA VAL A 67 0.86 14.05 -4.90
C VAL A 67 0.52 13.42 -6.26
N GLY A 68 0.88 12.16 -6.48
CA GLY A 68 0.51 11.44 -7.70
C GLY A 68 -1.02 11.27 -7.87
N ILE A 69 -1.75 11.03 -6.78
CA ILE A 69 -3.22 10.97 -6.77
C ILE A 69 -3.80 12.32 -7.22
N GLU A 70 -3.37 13.42 -6.59
CA GLU A 70 -3.87 14.76 -6.89
C GLU A 70 -3.52 15.24 -8.31
N ALA A 71 -2.47 14.69 -8.93
CA ALA A 71 -2.14 14.94 -10.33
C ALA A 71 -3.21 14.39 -11.31
N PHE A 72 -4.09 13.51 -10.86
CA PHE A 72 -5.29 13.03 -11.58
C PHE A 72 -6.56 13.77 -11.13
N GLY A 73 -6.44 15.05 -10.77
CA GLY A 73 -7.54 15.82 -10.20
C GLY A 73 -7.80 15.53 -8.72
N PRO A 74 -8.67 16.30 -8.06
CA PRO A 74 -8.94 16.15 -6.63
C PRO A 74 -9.32 14.72 -6.26
N GLY A 75 -8.50 14.10 -5.39
CA GLY A 75 -8.67 12.70 -4.98
C GLY A 75 -8.56 11.67 -6.11
N GLY A 76 -7.90 12.02 -7.22
CA GLY A 76 -7.75 11.17 -8.39
C GLY A 76 -8.97 11.13 -9.31
N GLY A 77 -9.85 12.15 -9.25
CA GLY A 77 -11.18 12.13 -9.86
C GLY A 77 -11.24 12.12 -11.39
N ASP A 78 -10.13 12.37 -12.09
CA ASP A 78 -10.06 12.33 -13.56
C ASP A 78 -10.02 10.89 -14.13
N VAL A 79 -9.74 9.90 -13.26
CA VAL A 79 -9.74 8.47 -13.57
C VAL A 79 -10.62 7.68 -12.61
N ASP A 80 -11.04 6.49 -13.00
CA ASP A 80 -11.89 5.61 -12.18
C ASP A 80 -11.07 4.69 -11.27
N ILE A 81 -9.86 4.33 -11.72
CA ILE A 81 -8.96 3.38 -11.08
C ILE A 81 -7.56 3.97 -11.04
N LEU A 82 -6.89 3.88 -9.89
CA LEU A 82 -5.47 4.19 -9.73
C LEU A 82 -4.69 2.93 -9.41
N LEU A 83 -3.67 2.63 -10.20
CA LEU A 83 -2.66 1.64 -9.90
C LEU A 83 -1.55 2.31 -9.08
N PHE A 84 -1.15 1.74 -7.94
CA PHE A 84 0.08 2.13 -7.26
C PHE A 84 1.15 1.08 -7.53
N LEU A 85 2.21 1.50 -8.21
CA LEU A 85 3.29 0.63 -8.65
C LEU A 85 4.62 1.15 -8.10
N ASP A 86 5.45 0.24 -7.58
CA ASP A 86 6.82 0.58 -7.17
C ASP A 86 7.71 0.67 -8.41
N ASP A 87 8.71 1.57 -8.42
CA ASP A 87 9.56 1.90 -9.57
C ASP A 87 10.46 0.75 -10.05
N ASP A 88 10.57 -0.33 -9.28
CA ASP A 88 11.28 -1.57 -9.61
C ASP A 88 10.33 -2.76 -9.85
N GLY A 89 9.03 -2.48 -9.97
CA GLY A 89 8.02 -3.47 -10.34
C GLY A 89 7.89 -3.63 -11.85
N LEU A 90 7.30 -4.74 -12.29
CA LEU A 90 6.98 -5.00 -13.69
C LEU A 90 5.63 -5.71 -13.79
N LEU A 91 4.68 -5.16 -14.54
CA LEU A 91 3.43 -5.88 -14.83
C LEU A 91 3.75 -7.10 -15.71
N ALA A 92 3.53 -8.30 -15.16
CA ALA A 92 3.90 -9.56 -15.81
C ALA A 92 3.03 -9.90 -17.02
N ARG A 93 1.86 -9.27 -17.15
CA ARG A 93 0.83 -9.55 -18.17
C ARG A 93 0.38 -8.26 -18.81
N THR A 94 -0.05 -8.34 -20.07
CA THR A 94 -0.58 -7.17 -20.81
C THR A 94 -2.04 -6.87 -20.47
N ASP A 95 -2.77 -7.81 -19.88
CA ASP A 95 -4.20 -7.69 -19.59
C ASP A 95 -4.51 -7.26 -18.13
N THR A 96 -3.50 -6.88 -17.32
CA THR A 96 -3.72 -6.54 -15.89
C THR A 96 -4.68 -5.36 -15.71
N ALA A 97 -4.54 -4.30 -16.52
CA ALA A 97 -5.44 -3.15 -16.46
C ALA A 97 -6.88 -3.54 -16.82
N GLU A 98 -7.05 -4.40 -17.82
CA GLU A 98 -8.36 -4.89 -18.24
C GLU A 98 -9.00 -5.81 -17.19
N LEU A 99 -8.21 -6.66 -16.55
CA LEU A 99 -8.66 -7.46 -15.41
C LEU A 99 -9.13 -6.59 -14.24
N CYS A 100 -8.45 -5.46 -13.97
CA CYS A 100 -8.90 -4.49 -12.97
C CYS A 100 -10.23 -3.85 -13.38
N ARG A 101 -10.37 -3.41 -14.64
CA ARG A 101 -11.64 -2.83 -15.15
C ARG A 101 -12.81 -3.79 -14.97
N ARG A 102 -12.63 -5.06 -15.35
CA ARG A 102 -13.66 -6.10 -15.21
C ARG A 102 -13.98 -6.37 -13.75
N ALA A 103 -12.98 -6.60 -12.91
CA ALA A 103 -13.21 -6.90 -11.50
C ALA A 103 -13.97 -5.76 -10.78
N PHE A 104 -13.66 -4.50 -11.10
CA PHE A 104 -14.41 -3.37 -10.55
C PHE A 104 -15.78 -3.16 -11.21
N ALA A 105 -16.00 -3.56 -12.45
CA ALA A 105 -17.31 -3.51 -13.09
C ALA A 105 -18.25 -4.59 -12.54
N ASP A 106 -17.72 -5.77 -12.25
CA ASP A 106 -18.49 -6.93 -11.77
C ASP A 106 -18.89 -6.83 -10.30
N ASP A 107 -18.21 -5.99 -9.50
CA ASP A 107 -18.46 -5.86 -8.06
C ASP A 107 -18.35 -4.40 -7.61
N ASP A 108 -19.49 -3.78 -7.39
CA ASP A 108 -19.57 -2.37 -6.95
C ASP A 108 -19.07 -2.15 -5.51
N GLU A 109 -19.02 -3.18 -4.67
CA GLU A 109 -18.46 -3.12 -3.32
C GLU A 109 -16.92 -3.25 -3.32
N LEU A 110 -16.32 -3.76 -4.41
CA LEU A 110 -14.89 -3.90 -4.52
C LEU A 110 -14.24 -2.52 -4.67
N GLY A 111 -13.45 -2.14 -3.69
CA GLY A 111 -12.75 -0.84 -3.65
C GLY A 111 -11.26 -0.93 -3.93
N ILE A 112 -10.62 -2.05 -3.56
CA ILE A 112 -9.17 -2.21 -3.66
C ILE A 112 -8.85 -3.63 -4.13
N ILE A 113 -7.88 -3.75 -5.03
CA ILE A 113 -7.30 -5.03 -5.46
C ILE A 113 -5.82 -5.03 -5.09
N SER A 114 -5.36 -6.04 -4.37
CA SER A 114 -3.96 -6.31 -4.13
C SER A 114 -3.46 -7.33 -5.13
N PHE A 115 -2.41 -7.03 -5.87
CA PHE A 115 -1.80 -7.94 -6.82
C PHE A 115 -0.90 -8.96 -6.12
N ARG A 116 -0.66 -10.07 -6.78
CA ARG A 116 0.40 -10.99 -6.39
C ARG A 116 1.76 -10.43 -6.79
N ILE A 117 2.66 -10.32 -5.82
CA ILE A 117 4.06 -10.01 -6.10
C ILE A 117 4.81 -11.32 -6.30
N ALA A 118 5.46 -11.48 -7.44
CA ALA A 118 6.27 -12.64 -7.77
C ALA A 118 7.70 -12.22 -8.11
N ASP A 119 8.64 -13.08 -7.74
CA ASP A 119 10.02 -12.94 -8.20
C ASP A 119 10.10 -13.21 -9.71
N PRO A 120 10.74 -12.34 -10.51
CA PRO A 120 10.76 -12.47 -11.97
C PRO A 120 11.46 -13.74 -12.47
N ASP A 121 12.45 -14.25 -11.75
CA ASP A 121 13.26 -15.38 -12.16
C ASP A 121 12.66 -16.73 -11.76
N THR A 122 12.06 -16.77 -10.55
CA THR A 122 11.53 -18.02 -9.97
C THR A 122 10.02 -18.14 -10.04
N GLY A 123 9.31 -17.03 -10.24
CA GLY A 123 7.85 -16.97 -10.16
C GLY A 123 7.30 -17.12 -8.74
N GLU A 124 8.17 -17.25 -7.74
CA GLU A 124 7.77 -17.45 -6.34
C GLU A 124 7.23 -16.16 -5.70
N THR A 125 6.28 -16.34 -4.81
CA THR A 125 5.73 -15.25 -3.99
C THR A 125 6.20 -15.39 -2.55
N GLN A 126 6.89 -14.38 -2.05
CA GLN A 126 7.31 -14.39 -0.65
C GLN A 126 6.09 -14.35 0.29
N ARG A 127 6.14 -15.11 1.38
CA ARG A 127 5.06 -15.18 2.36
C ARG A 127 4.62 -13.80 2.88
N ARG A 128 5.53 -12.85 3.01
CA ARG A 128 5.25 -11.47 3.45
C ARG A 128 4.41 -10.67 2.44
N HIS A 129 4.42 -11.07 1.16
CA HIS A 129 3.67 -10.44 0.09
C HIS A 129 2.29 -11.08 -0.12
N VAL A 130 1.86 -11.97 0.75
CA VAL A 130 0.48 -12.46 0.75
C VAL A 130 -0.28 -11.75 1.87
N PRO A 131 -1.28 -10.90 1.59
CA PRO A 131 -1.94 -10.04 2.59
C PRO A 131 -2.94 -10.81 3.47
N ARG A 132 -2.56 -12.01 3.90
CA ARG A 132 -3.33 -12.90 4.78
C ARG A 132 -2.50 -13.33 5.97
N LEU A 133 -3.14 -13.46 7.14
CA LEU A 133 -2.45 -13.87 8.36
C LEU A 133 -1.87 -15.30 8.26
N ARG A 134 -2.62 -16.22 7.65
CA ARG A 134 -2.21 -17.61 7.38
C ARG A 134 -2.03 -17.79 5.88
N ALA A 135 -0.96 -17.20 5.35
CA ALA A 135 -0.61 -17.30 3.94
C ALA A 135 -0.08 -18.70 3.64
N SER A 136 -0.94 -19.64 3.23
CA SER A 136 -0.55 -21.00 2.85
C SER A 136 -0.37 -21.16 1.35
N ASP A 137 -1.17 -20.46 0.54
CA ASP A 137 -1.15 -20.60 -0.91
C ASP A 137 -1.24 -19.21 -1.57
N PRO A 138 -0.14 -18.71 -2.18
CA PRO A 138 -0.14 -17.42 -2.87
C PRO A 138 -0.95 -17.43 -4.18
N MET A 139 -1.26 -18.60 -4.72
CA MET A 139 -2.04 -18.74 -5.96
C MET A 139 -3.56 -18.66 -5.71
N ARG A 140 -3.99 -18.63 -4.47
CA ARG A 140 -5.41 -18.55 -4.12
C ARG A 140 -5.85 -17.11 -3.97
N SER A 141 -6.68 -16.60 -4.87
CA SER A 141 -7.40 -15.33 -4.71
C SER A 141 -8.41 -15.38 -3.57
N SER A 142 -8.60 -14.25 -2.86
CA SER A 142 -9.54 -14.18 -1.73
C SER A 142 -9.80 -12.76 -1.29
N ARG A 143 -10.89 -12.54 -0.56
CA ARG A 143 -11.08 -11.33 0.25
C ARG A 143 -9.97 -11.21 1.30
N VAL A 144 -9.47 -10.00 1.51
CA VAL A 144 -8.40 -9.69 2.48
C VAL A 144 -8.71 -8.41 3.26
N THR A 145 -7.89 -8.08 4.25
CA THR A 145 -8.11 -6.93 5.14
C THR A 145 -7.02 -5.86 5.03
N THR A 146 -6.09 -6.06 4.14
CA THR A 146 -5.01 -5.13 3.78
C THR A 146 -4.56 -5.44 2.36
N PHE A 147 -3.72 -4.60 1.79
CA PHE A 147 -3.18 -4.76 0.45
C PHE A 147 -1.68 -4.40 0.43
N LEU A 148 -1.01 -4.63 -0.70
CA LEU A 148 0.42 -4.34 -0.88
C LEU A 148 0.58 -2.96 -1.51
N GLY A 149 1.44 -2.13 -0.94
CA GLY A 149 1.57 -0.73 -1.30
C GLY A 149 1.94 -0.46 -2.75
N GLY A 150 2.94 -1.15 -3.28
CA GLY A 150 3.46 -0.97 -4.63
C GLY A 150 2.93 -1.96 -5.67
N ALA A 151 1.84 -2.70 -5.37
CA ALA A 151 1.26 -3.70 -6.25
C ALA A 151 -0.26 -3.79 -6.03
N ASN A 152 -0.99 -2.77 -6.48
CA ASN A 152 -2.43 -2.71 -6.22
C ASN A 152 -3.17 -1.81 -7.21
N ALA A 153 -4.50 -1.94 -7.21
CA ALA A 153 -5.43 -1.01 -7.85
C ALA A 153 -6.44 -0.51 -6.83
N VAL A 154 -6.71 0.77 -6.83
CA VAL A 154 -7.68 1.43 -5.95
C VAL A 154 -8.73 2.15 -6.81
N ARG A 155 -10.00 1.90 -6.52
CA ARG A 155 -11.10 2.67 -7.09
C ARG A 155 -11.05 4.10 -6.53
N THR A 156 -11.02 5.13 -7.37
CA THR A 156 -10.87 6.53 -6.92
C THR A 156 -11.99 6.99 -6.00
N ARG A 157 -13.20 6.44 -6.16
CA ARG A 157 -14.32 6.67 -5.23
C ARG A 157 -13.97 6.30 -3.78
N VAL A 158 -13.10 5.33 -3.54
CA VAL A 158 -12.60 5.00 -2.19
C VAL A 158 -11.86 6.21 -1.63
N LEU A 159 -10.92 6.77 -2.40
CA LEU A 159 -10.11 7.92 -1.99
C LEU A 159 -10.98 9.15 -1.76
N GLY A 160 -11.94 9.41 -2.65
CA GLY A 160 -12.92 10.50 -2.47
C GLY A 160 -13.76 10.38 -1.20
N GLN A 161 -14.10 9.16 -0.79
CA GLN A 161 -14.93 8.92 0.40
C GLN A 161 -14.14 8.90 1.71
N VAL A 162 -12.97 8.28 1.74
CA VAL A 162 -12.22 8.06 2.98
C VAL A 162 -10.95 8.91 3.09
N GLY A 163 -10.58 9.62 2.03
CA GLY A 163 -9.36 10.40 1.91
C GLY A 163 -8.17 9.57 1.46
N GLY A 164 -7.08 10.24 1.08
CA GLY A 164 -5.82 9.63 0.64
C GLY A 164 -5.05 8.88 1.74
N LEU A 165 -3.80 8.60 1.48
CA LEU A 165 -2.88 7.96 2.42
C LEU A 165 -2.48 8.94 3.56
N PRO A 166 -2.12 8.45 4.76
CA PRO A 166 -1.71 9.31 5.87
C PRO A 166 -0.27 9.82 5.70
N ASP A 167 -0.08 11.05 5.20
CA ASP A 167 1.24 11.64 4.92
C ASP A 167 2.23 11.52 6.08
N ALA A 168 1.77 11.81 7.30
CA ALA A 168 2.61 11.78 8.50
C ALA A 168 3.25 10.41 8.78
N PHE A 169 2.72 9.34 8.19
CA PHE A 169 3.31 8.01 8.38
C PHE A 169 4.67 7.89 7.72
N PHE A 170 4.90 8.57 6.63
CA PHE A 170 6.14 8.58 5.87
C PHE A 170 6.52 7.21 5.28
N TYR A 171 6.48 6.14 6.08
CA TYR A 171 6.85 4.78 5.69
C TYR A 171 6.19 3.74 6.60
N ALA A 172 5.57 2.72 6.02
CA ALA A 172 4.92 1.57 6.65
C ALA A 172 3.58 1.87 7.38
N HIS A 173 2.64 0.96 7.20
CA HIS A 173 1.27 0.94 7.73
C HIS A 173 0.27 1.92 7.07
N GLU A 174 0.69 2.72 6.09
CA GLU A 174 -0.19 3.61 5.34
C GLU A 174 -1.26 2.83 4.58
N GLU A 175 -0.92 1.67 4.00
CA GLU A 175 -1.86 0.79 3.32
C GLU A 175 -2.87 0.18 4.30
N THR A 176 -2.42 -0.15 5.50
CA THR A 176 -3.31 -0.69 6.54
C THR A 176 -4.29 0.38 7.03
N ASP A 177 -3.84 1.64 7.17
CA ASP A 177 -4.70 2.76 7.53
C ASP A 177 -5.79 2.98 6.46
N LEU A 178 -5.40 3.04 5.19
CA LEU A 178 -6.35 3.19 4.08
C LEU A 178 -7.29 1.98 3.99
N ALA A 179 -6.77 0.76 4.09
CA ALA A 179 -7.56 -0.47 4.07
C ALA A 179 -8.63 -0.48 5.17
N TRP A 180 -8.28 -0.12 6.40
CA TRP A 180 -9.23 -0.13 7.51
C TRP A 180 -10.31 0.94 7.36
N ARG A 181 -9.95 2.13 6.84
CA ARG A 181 -10.94 3.18 6.52
C ARG A 181 -11.88 2.76 5.39
N ALA A 182 -11.35 2.15 4.34
CA ALA A 182 -12.14 1.65 3.23
C ALA A 182 -13.12 0.54 3.67
N LEU A 183 -12.64 -0.45 4.43
CA LEU A 183 -13.47 -1.52 4.97
C LEU A 183 -14.55 -1.00 5.92
N ASP A 184 -14.26 0.05 6.71
CA ASP A 184 -15.26 0.67 7.58
C ASP A 184 -16.30 1.48 6.79
N ALA A 185 -15.92 2.05 5.66
CA ALA A 185 -16.83 2.71 4.74
C ALA A 185 -17.75 1.74 3.96
N GLY A 186 -17.45 0.44 4.00
CA GLY A 186 -18.26 -0.60 3.34
C GLY A 186 -17.55 -1.32 2.19
N TRP A 187 -16.44 -0.77 1.70
CA TRP A 187 -15.67 -1.34 0.60
C TRP A 187 -15.10 -2.72 0.93
N MET A 188 -14.82 -3.50 -0.11
CA MET A 188 -14.13 -4.78 -0.05
C MET A 188 -12.72 -4.67 -0.64
N ILE A 189 -11.84 -5.56 -0.21
CA ILE A 189 -10.46 -5.67 -0.72
C ILE A 189 -10.24 -7.11 -1.17
N ASP A 190 -9.77 -7.29 -2.40
CA ASP A 190 -9.41 -8.58 -2.96
C ASP A 190 -7.89 -8.72 -3.13
N TYR A 191 -7.38 -9.87 -2.80
CA TYR A 191 -6.10 -10.35 -3.30
C TYR A 191 -6.37 -11.18 -4.56
N ARG A 192 -5.71 -10.81 -5.66
CA ARG A 192 -5.85 -11.46 -6.97
C ARG A 192 -4.53 -12.08 -7.39
N SER A 193 -4.50 -13.40 -7.38
CA SER A 193 -3.29 -14.17 -7.74
C SER A 193 -2.99 -14.17 -9.24
N ASP A 194 -3.99 -13.91 -10.06
CA ASP A 194 -3.90 -13.80 -11.53
C ASP A 194 -3.41 -12.43 -12.01
N MET A 195 -3.45 -11.40 -11.16
CA MET A 195 -2.86 -10.09 -11.42
C MET A 195 -1.46 -10.04 -10.79
N VAL A 196 -0.43 -10.07 -11.61
CA VAL A 196 0.95 -10.28 -11.15
C VAL A 196 1.81 -9.06 -11.40
N LEU A 197 2.47 -8.57 -10.36
CA LEU A 197 3.59 -7.66 -10.45
C LEU A 197 4.88 -8.44 -10.15
N ASN A 198 5.79 -8.49 -11.10
CA ASN A 198 7.13 -9.02 -10.88
C ASN A 198 7.95 -7.97 -10.12
N HIS A 199 8.61 -8.40 -9.06
CA HIS A 199 9.47 -7.55 -8.25
C HIS A 199 10.62 -8.40 -7.71
N PRO A 200 11.89 -7.96 -7.86
CA PRO A 200 13.04 -8.73 -7.41
C PRO A 200 12.96 -9.05 -5.90
N THR A 201 13.38 -10.25 -5.55
CA THR A 201 13.47 -10.65 -4.15
C THR A 201 14.61 -9.94 -3.46
N THR A 202 14.33 -8.85 -2.77
CA THR A 202 15.32 -8.13 -1.97
C THR A 202 15.20 -8.46 -0.49
N ALA A 203 16.35 -8.63 0.18
CA ALA A 203 16.35 -8.73 1.64
C ALA A 203 15.99 -7.35 2.24
N PRO A 204 14.99 -7.26 3.13
CA PRO A 204 14.66 -5.98 3.74
C PRO A 204 15.84 -5.46 4.56
N SER A 205 16.41 -4.33 4.18
CA SER A 205 17.39 -3.63 5.02
C SER A 205 16.66 -3.04 6.23
N ARG A 206 16.74 -3.72 7.37
CA ARG A 206 16.06 -3.29 8.60
C ARG A 206 16.97 -2.41 9.45
N HIS A 207 17.18 -1.18 9.01
CA HIS A 207 17.90 -0.16 9.79
C HIS A 207 17.10 0.30 11.03
N ALA A 208 17.76 0.92 11.98
CA ALA A 208 17.14 1.46 13.21
C ALA A 208 15.95 2.38 12.91
N VAL A 209 16.04 3.19 11.85
CA VAL A 209 14.96 4.07 11.37
C VAL A 209 13.70 3.28 11.01
N TYR A 210 13.84 2.14 10.32
CA TYR A 210 12.72 1.25 10.01
C TYR A 210 11.99 0.81 11.28
N HIS A 211 12.72 0.30 12.28
CA HIS A 211 12.12 -0.17 13.53
C HIS A 211 11.40 0.95 14.29
N ARG A 212 11.96 2.15 14.29
CA ARG A 212 11.36 3.33 14.91
C ARG A 212 10.05 3.71 14.22
N MET A 213 10.06 3.86 12.88
CA MET A 213 8.88 4.25 12.12
C MET A 213 7.75 3.21 12.23
N VAL A 214 8.07 1.94 12.08
CA VAL A 214 7.07 0.85 12.22
C VAL A 214 6.42 0.87 13.61
N ALA A 215 7.18 1.09 14.68
CA ALA A 215 6.62 1.16 16.02
C ALA A 215 5.75 2.40 16.23
N ARG A 216 6.21 3.58 15.79
CA ARG A 216 5.46 4.84 15.85
C ARG A 216 4.14 4.74 15.09
N ASN A 217 4.22 4.31 13.85
CA ASN A 217 3.05 4.24 12.98
C ASN A 217 2.03 3.20 13.44
N ARG A 218 2.50 2.14 14.09
CA ARG A 218 1.63 1.15 14.71
C ARG A 218 0.80 1.74 15.86
N VAL A 219 1.41 2.59 16.68
CA VAL A 219 0.68 3.36 17.71
C VAL A 219 -0.30 4.32 17.07
N TRP A 220 0.12 5.06 16.04
CA TRP A 220 -0.75 5.98 15.31
C TRP A 220 -1.92 5.26 14.64
N LEU A 221 -1.66 4.14 13.95
CA LEU A 221 -2.69 3.32 13.32
C LEU A 221 -3.76 2.89 14.34
N ALA A 222 -3.33 2.39 15.50
CA ALA A 222 -4.24 2.00 16.57
C ALA A 222 -5.06 3.19 17.11
N ARG A 223 -4.40 4.30 17.40
CA ARG A 223 -5.04 5.52 17.93
C ARG A 223 -6.04 6.14 16.94
N ARG A 224 -5.75 6.06 15.64
CA ARG A 224 -6.61 6.59 14.57
C ARG A 224 -7.86 5.73 14.35
N ASN A 225 -7.65 4.42 14.23
CA ASN A 225 -8.61 3.54 13.59
C ASN A 225 -9.28 2.53 14.53
N LEU A 226 -8.74 2.26 15.72
CA LEU A 226 -9.32 1.23 16.59
C LEU A 226 -10.30 1.81 17.62
N PRO A 227 -11.39 1.07 17.94
CA PRO A 227 -12.15 1.29 19.16
C PRO A 227 -11.21 1.34 20.39
N ALA A 228 -11.50 2.22 21.33
CA ALA A 228 -10.60 2.49 22.47
C ALA A 228 -10.18 1.21 23.22
N LEU A 229 -11.11 0.27 23.40
CA LEU A 229 -10.87 -1.01 24.07
C LEU A 229 -9.86 -1.91 23.34
N LEU A 230 -9.76 -1.80 22.00
CA LEU A 230 -8.83 -2.61 21.22
C LEU A 230 -7.42 -2.01 21.12
N VAL A 231 -7.26 -0.72 21.41
CA VAL A 231 -5.94 -0.07 21.35
C VAL A 231 -4.91 -0.75 22.23
N PRO A 232 -5.14 -0.95 23.55
CA PRO A 232 -4.17 -1.64 24.40
C PRO A 232 -3.95 -3.10 24.01
N VAL A 233 -5.00 -3.79 23.55
CA VAL A 233 -4.89 -5.19 23.09
C VAL A 233 -3.97 -5.28 21.86
N TYR A 234 -4.22 -4.46 20.84
CA TYR A 234 -3.40 -4.41 19.64
C TYR A 234 -1.94 -4.10 19.95
N LEU A 235 -1.69 -3.06 20.75
CA LEU A 235 -0.33 -2.64 21.08
C LEU A 235 0.39 -3.67 21.95
N GLY A 236 -0.32 -4.32 22.89
CA GLY A 236 0.22 -5.40 23.71
C GLY A 236 0.60 -6.64 22.90
N VAL A 237 -0.25 -7.06 21.97
CA VAL A 237 0.05 -8.17 21.04
C VAL A 237 1.31 -7.87 20.22
N TRP A 238 1.41 -6.67 19.64
CA TRP A 238 2.58 -6.34 18.81
C TRP A 238 3.85 -6.10 19.62
N MET A 239 3.75 -5.63 20.85
CA MET A 239 4.88 -5.59 21.78
C MET A 239 5.37 -7.00 22.09
N ALA A 240 4.47 -7.92 22.47
CA ALA A 240 4.81 -9.31 22.72
C ALA A 240 5.46 -9.98 21.51
N LEU A 241 4.87 -9.83 20.31
CA LEU A 241 5.42 -10.36 19.06
C LEU A 241 6.80 -9.77 18.73
N THR A 242 7.03 -8.49 19.03
CA THR A 242 8.35 -7.86 18.82
C THR A 242 9.39 -8.45 19.76
N LEU A 243 9.06 -8.62 21.03
CA LEU A 243 9.96 -9.21 22.01
C LEU A 243 10.29 -10.68 21.70
N LEU A 244 9.28 -11.45 21.30
CA LEU A 244 9.44 -12.87 20.91
C LEU A 244 10.36 -13.05 19.69
N ARG A 245 10.40 -12.09 18.78
CA ARG A 245 11.31 -12.09 17.62
C ARG A 245 12.77 -11.81 17.97
N ARG A 246 13.05 -11.44 19.22
CA ARG A 246 14.39 -11.16 19.76
C ARG A 246 15.23 -10.26 18.86
N PRO A 247 14.78 -9.03 18.52
CA PRO A 247 15.56 -8.13 17.71
C PRO A 247 16.86 -7.74 18.40
N SER A 248 17.84 -7.23 17.65
CA SER A 248 19.08 -6.72 18.22
C SER A 248 18.81 -5.59 19.23
N ARG A 249 19.71 -5.37 20.18
CA ARG A 249 19.57 -4.28 21.16
C ARG A 249 19.35 -2.90 20.52
N PRO A 250 20.09 -2.49 19.46
CA PRO A 250 19.83 -1.24 18.78
C PRO A 250 18.43 -1.17 18.15
N ALA A 251 17.99 -2.26 17.50
CA ALA A 251 16.66 -2.35 16.90
C ALA A 251 15.54 -2.24 17.95
N LEU A 252 15.72 -2.88 19.11
CA LEU A 252 14.76 -2.81 20.22
C LEU A 252 14.72 -1.40 20.82
N LYS A 253 15.86 -0.74 21.01
CA LYS A 253 15.94 0.66 21.48
C LYS A 253 15.21 1.60 20.50
N ALA A 254 15.45 1.44 19.20
CA ALA A 254 14.77 2.23 18.17
C ALA A 254 13.25 1.98 18.17
N TRP A 255 12.83 0.72 18.33
CA TRP A 255 11.42 0.34 18.42
C TRP A 255 10.72 1.01 19.62
N PHE A 256 11.29 0.94 20.82
CA PHE A 256 10.72 1.61 22.01
C PHE A 256 10.72 3.14 21.87
N GLY A 257 11.76 3.70 21.23
CA GLY A 257 11.79 5.13 20.88
C GLY A 257 10.61 5.52 20.00
N GLY A 258 10.36 4.75 18.94
CA GLY A 258 9.20 4.98 18.06
C GLY A 258 7.87 4.76 18.75
N PHE A 259 7.75 3.73 19.58
CA PHE A 259 6.53 3.47 20.35
C PHE A 259 6.18 4.66 21.27
N ARG A 260 7.17 5.21 21.99
CA ARG A 260 7.00 6.41 22.82
C ARG A 260 6.64 7.63 21.99
N GLU A 261 7.31 7.85 20.86
CA GLU A 261 7.01 8.91 19.91
C GLU A 261 5.58 8.85 19.42
N GLY A 262 5.07 7.65 19.06
CA GLY A 262 3.71 7.45 18.62
C GLY A 262 2.65 7.84 19.66
N TRP A 263 2.96 7.77 20.95
CA TRP A 263 2.11 8.28 22.01
C TRP A 263 2.24 9.80 22.20
N ALA A 264 3.47 10.33 22.11
CA ALA A 264 3.78 11.72 22.41
C ALA A 264 3.42 12.69 21.28
N THR A 265 3.22 12.19 20.05
CA THR A 265 2.98 13.03 18.88
C THR A 265 1.56 12.89 18.34
N PRO A 266 1.04 13.93 17.66
CA PRO A 266 -0.25 13.86 16.97
C PRO A 266 -0.27 12.76 15.90
N CYS A 267 -1.33 11.99 15.85
CA CYS A 267 -1.51 10.92 14.85
C CYS A 267 -2.47 11.30 13.70
N GLY A 268 -2.93 12.55 13.67
CA GLY A 268 -3.97 12.98 12.77
C GLY A 268 -5.39 12.65 13.27
N PRO A 269 -6.40 12.81 12.43
CA PRO A 269 -7.81 12.64 12.82
C PRO A 269 -8.08 11.23 13.35
N ARG A 270 -8.80 11.15 14.47
CA ARG A 270 -9.26 9.89 15.03
C ARG A 270 -10.64 9.56 14.49
N ARG A 271 -10.77 8.43 13.78
CA ARG A 271 -12.03 7.89 13.25
C ARG A 271 -12.09 6.39 13.51
N PRO A 272 -12.43 5.97 14.74
CA PRO A 272 -12.43 4.55 15.09
C PRO A 272 -13.43 3.79 14.24
N MET A 273 -13.00 2.65 13.72
CA MET A 273 -13.88 1.76 12.96
C MET A 273 -15.02 1.25 13.84
N ARG A 274 -16.16 0.98 13.24
CA ARG A 274 -17.33 0.44 13.92
C ARG A 274 -17.12 -1.01 14.33
N TRP A 275 -17.76 -1.48 15.38
CA TRP A 275 -17.66 -2.86 15.84
C TRP A 275 -18.07 -3.88 14.77
N ARG A 276 -19.01 -3.54 13.91
CA ARG A 276 -19.35 -4.38 12.74
C ARG A 276 -18.15 -4.62 11.83
N THR A 277 -17.28 -3.63 11.68
CA THR A 277 -16.04 -3.73 10.89
C THR A 277 -15.02 -4.60 11.61
N VAL A 278 -14.87 -4.48 12.91
CA VAL A 278 -14.04 -5.39 13.72
C VAL A 278 -14.45 -6.84 13.51
N TRP A 279 -15.75 -7.13 13.54
CA TRP A 279 -16.28 -8.48 13.27
C TRP A 279 -16.06 -8.92 11.82
N ARG A 280 -16.21 -8.01 10.84
CA ARG A 280 -15.92 -8.28 9.43
C ARG A 280 -14.46 -8.69 9.23
N LEU A 281 -13.50 -7.92 9.75
CA LEU A 281 -12.07 -8.22 9.73
C LEU A 281 -11.75 -9.57 10.38
N THR A 282 -12.38 -9.85 11.51
CA THR A 282 -12.22 -11.13 12.22
C THR A 282 -12.71 -12.31 11.39
N ARG A 283 -13.88 -12.21 10.74
CA ARG A 283 -14.43 -13.23 9.85
C ARG A 283 -13.56 -13.44 8.60
N LEU A 284 -12.91 -12.41 8.10
CA LEU A 284 -11.95 -12.48 7.01
C LEU A 284 -10.59 -13.09 7.45
N GLY A 285 -10.49 -13.55 8.68
CA GLY A 285 -9.32 -14.28 9.21
C GLY A 285 -8.17 -13.39 9.70
N ARG A 286 -8.35 -12.07 9.78
CA ARG A 286 -7.35 -11.16 10.34
C ARG A 286 -8.02 -10.11 11.24
N PRO A 287 -8.28 -10.46 12.50
CA PRO A 287 -8.83 -9.50 13.46
C PRO A 287 -7.90 -8.29 13.61
N PRO A 288 -8.44 -7.07 13.81
CA PRO A 288 -7.63 -5.85 13.83
C PRO A 288 -6.84 -5.67 15.13
N VAL A 289 -6.35 -6.77 15.66
CA VAL A 289 -5.45 -6.84 16.84
C VAL A 289 -4.14 -7.54 16.50
N ILE A 290 -4.00 -8.01 15.24
CA ILE A 290 -2.81 -8.73 14.80
C ILE A 290 -2.42 -8.39 13.34
#